data_c3edc0afd24a55ca325cfa7f17cfbeac
#
_entry.id   c3edc0afd24a55ca325cfa7f17cfbeac
#
_cell.length_a   1.000
_cell.length_b   1.000
_cell.length_c   1.000
_cell.angle_alpha   90.00
_cell.angle_beta   90.00
_cell.angle_gamma   90.00
#
_symmetry.space_group_name_H-M   'P 1'
#
loop_
_entity.id
_entity.type
_entity.pdbx_description
1 polymer ?
#
loop_
_entity_poly.entity_id
_entity_poly.type
_entity_poly.pdbx_seq_one_letter_code
_entity_poly.pdbx_strand_id
1 'polypeptide(L)'
;NSSAGHPSAMGDGQRMMARHGADMVGMGEATHTLSKIPQETTIRSMHVNAACNRYWSEQGWHNDHRGSMIHKQPMQIAWCIFDDNIRAAAGDAEDDAIQCTADTIEKLAEMCALDPRALADAVARYNGYCAEGVDLEYAKDPEFLIPIEKAPFHAIRLRYVWMSNGGAHIDPEAHVLDPDGNVIEGLFAAGACANGHKSNMFYPGTGLDMALGVL
;
A
#
# COMPACT_ATOMS: atom_id res chain seq x y z
N ASN A 1 -1.91 8.78 -6.09
CA ASN A 1 -0.67 8.30 -5.47
C ASN A 1 0.34 9.44 -5.42
N SER A 2 1.12 9.54 -4.37
CA SER A 2 2.06 10.63 -4.14
C SER A 2 3.29 10.13 -3.36
N SER A 3 4.41 10.90 -3.41
CA SER A 3 5.54 10.65 -2.52
C SER A 3 5.19 11.05 -1.08
N ALA A 4 5.64 10.26 -0.11
CA ALA A 4 5.56 10.60 1.32
C ALA A 4 6.73 11.48 1.78
N GLY A 5 7.75 11.68 0.93
CA GLY A 5 8.93 12.47 1.26
C GLY A 5 8.65 13.98 1.32
N HIS A 6 9.43 14.69 2.12
CA HIS A 6 9.40 16.15 2.13
C HIS A 6 9.88 16.70 0.77
N PRO A 7 9.31 17.80 0.24
CA PRO A 7 9.70 18.34 -1.07
C PRO A 7 11.18 18.69 -1.21
N SER A 8 11.88 18.98 -0.11
CA SER A 8 13.33 19.26 -0.11
C SER A 8 14.20 17.98 -0.09
N ALA A 9 13.62 16.80 0.05
CA ALA A 9 14.36 15.54 0.01
C ALA A 9 14.68 15.15 -1.45
N MET A 10 15.67 15.82 -2.03
CA MET A 10 16.05 15.74 -3.44
C MET A 10 17.19 14.76 -3.74
N GLY A 11 17.60 13.97 -2.74
CA GLY A 11 18.68 12.98 -2.88
C GLY A 11 20.08 13.59 -2.95
N ASP A 12 20.29 14.74 -2.31
CA ASP A 12 21.59 15.43 -2.37
C ASP A 12 22.70 14.61 -1.71
N GLY A 13 22.41 13.97 -0.57
CA GLY A 13 23.36 13.07 0.12
C GLY A 13 23.74 11.89 -0.76
N GLN A 14 22.77 11.23 -1.39
CA GLN A 14 23.02 10.10 -2.30
C GLN A 14 23.87 10.53 -3.49
N ARG A 15 23.54 11.67 -4.13
CA ARG A 15 24.33 12.21 -5.26
C ARG A 15 25.77 12.56 -4.86
N MET A 16 25.93 13.12 -3.66
CA MET A 16 27.26 13.46 -3.16
C MET A 16 28.12 12.21 -2.95
N MET A 17 27.57 11.20 -2.28
CA MET A 17 28.28 9.92 -2.05
C MET A 17 28.59 9.18 -3.35
N ALA A 18 27.64 9.12 -4.28
CA ALA A 18 27.85 8.51 -5.59
C ALA A 18 29.00 9.17 -6.39
N ARG A 19 29.20 10.49 -6.28
CA ARG A 19 30.32 11.22 -6.91
C ARG A 19 31.67 10.84 -6.31
N HIS A 20 31.69 10.32 -5.10
CA HIS A 20 32.89 9.84 -4.41
C HIS A 20 33.09 8.33 -4.54
N GLY A 21 32.34 7.68 -5.45
CA GLY A 21 32.52 6.27 -5.75
C GLY A 21 31.77 5.32 -4.84
N ALA A 22 30.81 5.82 -4.04
CA ALA A 22 30.00 4.96 -3.16
C ALA A 22 29.19 3.93 -3.97
N ASP A 23 29.13 2.71 -3.46
CA ASP A 23 28.17 1.71 -3.89
C ASP A 23 26.77 2.15 -3.45
N MET A 24 25.87 2.35 -4.44
CA MET A 24 24.50 2.80 -4.21
C MET A 24 23.54 1.65 -4.36
N VAL A 25 23.00 1.14 -3.27
CA VAL A 25 22.18 -0.07 -3.23
C VAL A 25 20.70 0.28 -3.05
N GLY A 26 19.82 -0.56 -3.61
CA GLY A 26 18.36 -0.40 -3.48
C GLY A 26 17.77 0.84 -4.14
N MET A 27 18.48 1.51 -5.06
CA MET A 27 18.05 2.77 -5.67
C MET A 27 16.77 2.67 -6.51
N GLY A 28 16.41 1.48 -6.95
CA GLY A 28 15.14 1.19 -7.64
C GLY A 28 14.02 0.75 -6.70
N GLU A 29 14.26 0.69 -5.41
CA GLU A 29 13.31 0.18 -4.43
C GLU A 29 12.47 1.30 -3.81
N ALA A 30 11.21 0.98 -3.55
CA ALA A 30 10.30 1.86 -2.84
C ALA A 30 9.33 1.07 -1.96
N THR A 31 9.08 1.59 -0.79
CA THR A 31 7.97 1.13 0.06
C THR A 31 6.69 1.86 -0.34
N HIS A 32 5.61 1.12 -0.53
CA HIS A 32 4.30 1.64 -0.89
C HIS A 32 3.36 1.44 0.29
N THR A 33 3.05 2.50 1.00
CA THR A 33 2.17 2.45 2.16
C THR A 33 0.78 2.92 1.79
N LEU A 34 -0.27 2.19 2.20
CA LEU A 34 -1.64 2.60 1.99
C LEU A 34 -1.88 3.97 2.65
N SER A 35 -2.46 4.89 1.90
CA SER A 35 -2.82 6.21 2.39
C SER A 35 -3.94 6.09 3.45
N LYS A 36 -4.14 7.13 4.27
CA LYS A 36 -5.17 7.15 5.32
C LYS A 36 -6.52 6.68 4.80
N ILE A 37 -6.98 5.55 5.30
CA ILE A 37 -8.29 4.95 5.01
C ILE A 37 -8.84 4.33 6.28
N PRO A 38 -10.17 4.18 6.37
CA PRO A 38 -10.80 3.44 7.47
C PRO A 38 -10.32 1.98 7.48
N GLN A 39 -9.60 1.58 8.50
CA GLN A 39 -8.94 0.27 8.51
C GLN A 39 -9.94 -0.87 8.65
N GLU A 40 -10.88 -0.76 9.60
CA GLU A 40 -11.88 -1.78 9.88
C GLU A 40 -12.84 -1.97 8.69
N THR A 41 -13.26 -0.86 8.06
CA THR A 41 -14.05 -0.91 6.82
C THR A 41 -13.26 -1.59 5.71
N THR A 42 -11.98 -1.25 5.55
CA THR A 42 -11.14 -1.77 4.47
C THR A 42 -10.96 -3.29 4.55
N ILE A 43 -10.72 -3.84 5.75
CA ILE A 43 -10.52 -5.29 5.90
C ILE A 43 -11.82 -6.09 5.74
N ARG A 44 -12.98 -5.50 6.00
CA ARG A 44 -14.30 -6.15 5.87
C ARG A 44 -14.93 -6.02 4.50
N SER A 45 -14.46 -5.08 3.69
CA SER A 45 -14.96 -4.81 2.35
C SER A 45 -14.33 -5.71 1.29
N MET A 46 -14.78 -5.56 0.04
CA MET A 46 -14.19 -6.19 -1.13
C MET A 46 -13.32 -5.18 -1.89
N HIS A 47 -12.08 -5.56 -2.24
CA HIS A 47 -11.21 -4.72 -3.05
C HIS A 47 -11.17 -5.19 -4.51
N VAL A 48 -11.39 -4.26 -5.44
CA VAL A 48 -11.32 -4.54 -6.87
C VAL A 48 -10.35 -3.59 -7.59
N ASN A 49 -9.71 -4.08 -8.63
CA ASN A 49 -8.90 -3.29 -9.54
C ASN A 49 -9.74 -2.65 -10.66
N ALA A 50 -9.10 -1.97 -11.62
CA ALA A 50 -9.77 -1.32 -12.74
C ALA A 50 -10.57 -2.27 -13.66
N ALA A 51 -10.28 -3.57 -13.64
CA ALA A 51 -11.01 -4.60 -14.38
C ALA A 51 -12.06 -5.33 -13.52
N CYS A 52 -12.42 -4.76 -12.36
CA CYS A 52 -13.35 -5.32 -11.37
C CYS A 52 -12.93 -6.68 -10.79
N ASN A 53 -11.66 -7.05 -10.88
CA ASN A 53 -11.16 -8.27 -10.28
C ASN A 53 -10.68 -7.98 -8.85
N ARG A 54 -11.05 -8.84 -7.90
CA ARG A 54 -10.34 -8.94 -6.64
C ARG A 54 -8.89 -9.33 -6.94
N TYR A 55 -7.95 -8.96 -6.10
CA TYR A 55 -6.53 -9.18 -6.39
C TYR A 55 -5.71 -9.64 -5.17
N TRP A 56 -6.32 -9.80 -4.01
CA TRP A 56 -5.69 -10.27 -2.79
C TRP A 56 -6.70 -10.46 -1.64
N SER A 57 -6.25 -10.99 -0.48
CA SER A 57 -7.03 -10.99 0.76
C SER A 57 -6.99 -9.62 1.42
N GLU A 58 -8.14 -8.99 1.59
CA GLU A 58 -8.29 -7.60 2.09
C GLU A 58 -7.85 -7.44 3.55
N GLN A 59 -7.78 -8.53 4.31
CA GLN A 59 -7.31 -8.56 5.69
C GLN A 59 -5.78 -8.45 5.86
N GLY A 60 -5.03 -8.28 4.77
CA GLY A 60 -3.58 -8.16 4.81
C GLY A 60 -3.09 -7.23 5.92
N TRP A 61 -2.20 -7.74 6.75
CA TRP A 61 -1.86 -7.24 8.08
C TRP A 61 -1.06 -5.92 8.11
N HIS A 62 -0.41 -5.52 7.01
CA HIS A 62 0.44 -4.33 7.00
C HIS A 62 0.12 -3.37 5.84
N ASN A 63 0.09 -2.07 6.13
CA ASN A 63 -0.26 -1.04 5.15
C ASN A 63 0.71 -0.98 3.95
N ASP A 64 1.98 -1.31 4.15
CA ASP A 64 2.98 -1.35 3.07
C ASP A 64 2.69 -2.49 2.09
N HIS A 65 2.29 -3.65 2.62
CA HIS A 65 1.86 -4.77 1.79
C HIS A 65 0.62 -4.40 0.96
N ARG A 66 -0.37 -3.77 1.60
CA ARG A 66 -1.59 -3.28 0.92
C ARG A 66 -1.25 -2.27 -0.18
N GLY A 67 -0.39 -1.28 0.11
CA GLY A 67 0.05 -0.29 -0.86
C GLY A 67 0.79 -0.93 -2.04
N SER A 68 1.66 -1.89 -1.78
CA SER A 68 2.39 -2.64 -2.81
C SER A 68 1.46 -3.47 -3.70
N MET A 69 0.41 -4.05 -3.14
CA MET A 69 -0.60 -4.78 -3.93
C MET A 69 -1.38 -3.86 -4.87
N ILE A 70 -1.71 -2.63 -4.43
CA ILE A 70 -2.33 -1.61 -5.30
C ILE A 70 -1.36 -1.18 -6.41
N HIS A 71 -0.09 -0.96 -6.09
CA HIS A 71 0.94 -0.58 -7.07
C HIS A 71 1.05 -1.58 -8.22
N LYS A 72 0.86 -2.86 -7.95
CA LYS A 72 0.91 -3.95 -8.95
C LYS A 72 -0.34 -4.03 -9.84
N GLN A 73 -1.43 -3.32 -9.51
CA GLN A 73 -2.66 -3.40 -10.29
C GLN A 73 -2.59 -2.56 -11.58
N PRO A 74 -3.33 -2.94 -12.63
CA PRO A 74 -3.44 -2.15 -13.86
C PRO A 74 -3.79 -0.69 -13.55
N MET A 75 -3.07 0.24 -14.18
CA MET A 75 -3.19 1.69 -13.96
C MET A 75 -3.03 2.12 -12.48
N GLN A 76 -2.62 1.22 -11.58
CA GLN A 76 -2.56 1.45 -10.13
C GLN A 76 -3.91 1.92 -9.56
N ILE A 77 -4.98 1.37 -10.11
CA ILE A 77 -6.36 1.65 -9.72
C ILE A 77 -6.90 0.52 -8.86
N ALA A 78 -7.36 0.87 -7.67
CA ALA A 78 -8.08 -0.03 -6.79
C ALA A 78 -9.19 0.72 -6.02
N TRP A 79 -10.28 0.01 -5.78
CA TRP A 79 -11.44 0.48 -5.05
C TRP A 79 -11.79 -0.49 -3.93
N CYS A 80 -12.18 0.05 -2.81
CA CYS A 80 -12.79 -0.64 -1.68
C CYS A 80 -14.31 -0.49 -1.84
N ILE A 81 -15.02 -1.61 -2.01
CA ILE A 81 -16.48 -1.66 -2.23
C ILE A 81 -17.15 -2.25 -1.00
N PHE A 82 -18.15 -1.58 -0.48
CA PHE A 82 -18.88 -1.98 0.73
C PHE A 82 -20.30 -1.41 0.75
N ASP A 83 -21.08 -1.82 1.72
CA ASP A 83 -22.43 -1.32 1.97
C ASP A 83 -22.61 -0.81 3.41
N ASP A 84 -23.81 -0.36 3.74
CA ASP A 84 -24.15 0.13 5.08
C ASP A 84 -24.01 -0.93 6.18
N ASN A 85 -24.13 -2.22 5.88
CA ASN A 85 -23.92 -3.27 6.88
C ASN A 85 -22.43 -3.34 7.26
N ILE A 86 -21.53 -3.32 6.28
CA ILE A 86 -20.09 -3.30 6.52
C ILE A 86 -19.70 -2.01 7.21
N ARG A 87 -20.25 -0.87 6.78
CA ARG A 87 -20.01 0.44 7.40
C ARG A 87 -20.38 0.45 8.88
N ALA A 88 -21.56 -0.09 9.21
CA ALA A 88 -22.03 -0.17 10.60
C ALA A 88 -21.20 -1.14 11.44
N ALA A 89 -20.79 -2.28 10.87
CA ALA A 89 -19.96 -3.27 11.57
C ALA A 89 -18.54 -2.77 11.84
N ALA A 90 -17.98 -1.98 10.93
CA ALA A 90 -16.62 -1.42 11.04
C ALA A 90 -16.58 -0.17 11.94
N GLY A 91 -17.53 0.75 11.79
CA GLY A 91 -17.66 1.95 12.61
C GLY A 91 -16.62 3.05 12.39
N ASP A 92 -15.72 2.90 11.38
CA ASP A 92 -14.61 3.82 11.13
C ASP A 92 -14.66 4.54 9.77
N ALA A 93 -15.67 4.25 8.91
CA ALA A 93 -15.84 4.92 7.63
C ALA A 93 -16.56 6.26 7.78
N GLU A 94 -15.78 7.34 7.83
CA GLU A 94 -16.29 8.71 7.81
C GLU A 94 -16.74 9.10 6.39
N ASP A 95 -17.72 10.02 6.30
CA ASP A 95 -18.32 10.44 5.03
C ASP A 95 -17.31 11.05 4.05
N ASP A 96 -16.30 11.75 4.55
CA ASP A 96 -15.24 12.38 3.76
C ASP A 96 -14.27 11.37 3.12
N ALA A 97 -14.20 10.16 3.65
CA ALA A 97 -13.43 9.07 3.05
C ALA A 97 -14.14 8.41 1.86
N ILE A 98 -15.48 8.53 1.79
CA ILE A 98 -16.30 7.89 0.75
C ILE A 98 -16.34 8.78 -0.49
N GLN A 99 -15.88 8.27 -1.64
CA GLN A 99 -15.89 9.03 -2.90
C GLN A 99 -17.16 8.85 -3.70
N CYS A 100 -17.79 7.68 -3.63
CA CYS A 100 -18.99 7.37 -4.39
C CYS A 100 -20.01 6.64 -3.50
N THR A 101 -21.28 6.99 -3.66
CA THR A 101 -22.41 6.31 -3.01
C THR A 101 -23.55 6.17 -4.01
N ALA A 102 -24.16 4.99 -4.10
CA ALA A 102 -25.26 4.71 -5.02
C ALA A 102 -26.23 3.65 -4.47
N ASP A 103 -27.44 3.63 -5.03
CA ASP A 103 -28.49 2.69 -4.62
C ASP A 103 -28.32 1.31 -5.28
N THR A 104 -27.52 1.20 -6.35
CA THR A 104 -27.21 -0.07 -7.02
C THR A 104 -25.72 -0.20 -7.31
N ILE A 105 -25.25 -1.45 -7.43
CA ILE A 105 -23.83 -1.75 -7.75
C ILE A 105 -23.48 -1.22 -9.15
N GLU A 106 -24.38 -1.28 -10.12
CA GLU A 106 -24.15 -0.80 -11.47
C GLU A 106 -23.95 0.72 -11.51
N LYS A 107 -24.78 1.48 -10.78
CA LYS A 107 -24.59 2.93 -10.64
C LYS A 107 -23.32 3.29 -9.91
N LEU A 108 -22.96 2.53 -8.88
CA LEU A 108 -21.70 2.71 -8.17
C LEU A 108 -20.51 2.51 -9.11
N ALA A 109 -20.57 1.46 -9.96
CA ALA A 109 -19.53 1.18 -10.95
C ALA A 109 -19.36 2.34 -11.94
N GLU A 110 -20.48 2.87 -12.49
CA GLU A 110 -20.46 4.04 -13.39
C GLU A 110 -19.77 5.25 -12.73
N MET A 111 -20.10 5.56 -11.46
CA MET A 111 -19.48 6.66 -10.71
C MET A 111 -17.97 6.45 -10.49
N CYS A 112 -17.55 5.20 -10.38
CA CYS A 112 -16.14 4.82 -10.19
C CYS A 112 -15.37 4.64 -11.50
N ALA A 113 -16.01 4.85 -12.65
CA ALA A 113 -15.49 4.55 -14.00
C ALA A 113 -15.05 3.07 -14.14
N LEU A 114 -15.85 2.16 -13.60
CA LEU A 114 -15.73 0.70 -13.71
C LEU A 114 -16.81 0.14 -14.62
N ASP A 115 -16.61 -1.08 -15.14
CA ASP A 115 -17.65 -1.79 -15.91
C ASP A 115 -18.79 -2.25 -14.97
N PRO A 116 -20.06 -1.82 -15.19
CA PRO A 116 -21.17 -2.13 -14.30
C PRO A 116 -21.45 -3.62 -14.17
N ARG A 117 -21.38 -4.37 -15.27
CA ARG A 117 -21.63 -5.80 -15.27
C ARG A 117 -20.50 -6.56 -14.58
N ALA A 118 -19.25 -6.20 -14.86
CA ALA A 118 -18.11 -6.84 -14.25
C ALA A 118 -18.06 -6.63 -12.73
N LEU A 119 -18.44 -5.43 -12.25
CA LEU A 119 -18.51 -5.17 -10.80
C LEU A 119 -19.67 -5.96 -10.16
N ALA A 120 -20.83 -6.00 -10.77
CA ALA A 120 -21.98 -6.78 -10.28
C ALA A 120 -21.64 -8.28 -10.19
N ASP A 121 -21.01 -8.85 -11.22
CA ASP A 121 -20.55 -10.24 -11.25
C ASP A 121 -19.49 -10.51 -10.13
N ALA A 122 -18.59 -9.58 -9.88
CA ALA A 122 -17.60 -9.69 -8.80
C ALA A 122 -18.24 -9.67 -7.42
N VAL A 123 -19.20 -8.76 -7.18
CA VAL A 123 -19.95 -8.69 -5.91
C VAL A 123 -20.77 -9.97 -5.71
N ALA A 124 -21.46 -10.46 -6.75
CA ALA A 124 -22.24 -11.70 -6.63
C ALA A 124 -21.35 -12.90 -6.27
N ARG A 125 -20.17 -13.02 -6.88
CA ARG A 125 -19.21 -14.07 -6.56
C ARG A 125 -18.67 -13.94 -5.13
N TYR A 126 -18.33 -12.74 -4.68
CA TYR A 126 -17.89 -12.48 -3.31
C TYR A 126 -18.99 -12.83 -2.29
N ASN A 127 -20.24 -12.45 -2.56
CA ASN A 127 -21.38 -12.78 -1.70
C ASN A 127 -21.62 -14.30 -1.63
N GLY A 128 -21.33 -15.03 -2.70
CA GLY A 128 -21.33 -16.50 -2.70
C GLY A 128 -20.33 -17.05 -1.67
N TYR A 129 -19.11 -16.53 -1.62
CA TYR A 129 -18.13 -16.94 -0.60
C TYR A 129 -18.57 -16.57 0.83
N CYS A 130 -19.20 -15.41 1.00
CA CYS A 130 -19.76 -15.03 2.30
C CYS A 130 -20.85 -16.01 2.76
N ALA A 131 -21.73 -16.45 1.86
CA ALA A 131 -22.79 -17.42 2.17
C ALA A 131 -22.24 -18.81 2.53
N GLU A 132 -21.15 -19.23 1.89
CA GLU A 132 -20.45 -20.47 2.18
C GLU A 132 -19.53 -20.38 3.40
N GLY A 133 -19.20 -19.17 3.87
CA GLY A 133 -18.26 -18.91 4.94
C GLY A 133 -16.81 -19.23 4.59
N VAL A 134 -16.49 -19.35 3.30
CA VAL A 134 -15.15 -19.70 2.80
C VAL A 134 -14.80 -18.89 1.55
N ASP A 135 -13.72 -18.12 1.62
CA ASP A 135 -13.17 -17.40 0.46
C ASP A 135 -12.22 -18.31 -0.33
N LEU A 136 -12.69 -18.85 -1.46
CA LEU A 136 -11.92 -19.74 -2.32
C LEU A 136 -10.88 -19.01 -3.19
N GLU A 137 -10.95 -17.67 -3.29
CA GLU A 137 -10.00 -16.90 -4.12
C GLU A 137 -8.74 -16.50 -3.33
N TYR A 138 -8.91 -15.99 -2.10
CA TYR A 138 -7.81 -15.37 -1.34
C TYR A 138 -7.77 -15.77 0.12
N ALA A 139 -8.55 -16.76 0.54
CA ALA A 139 -8.59 -17.28 1.91
C ALA A 139 -8.78 -16.18 2.98
N LYS A 140 -9.69 -15.24 2.71
CA LYS A 140 -10.09 -14.23 3.69
C LYS A 140 -10.79 -14.93 4.85
N ASP A 141 -10.43 -14.57 6.09
CA ASP A 141 -11.00 -15.20 7.27
C ASP A 141 -12.51 -14.99 7.36
N PRO A 142 -13.28 -15.99 7.80
CA PRO A 142 -14.74 -15.93 7.89
C PRO A 142 -15.25 -14.73 8.70
N GLU A 143 -14.53 -14.30 9.72
CA GLU A 143 -14.92 -13.14 10.55
C GLU A 143 -14.95 -11.82 9.77
N PHE A 144 -14.26 -11.72 8.62
CA PHE A 144 -14.23 -10.55 7.74
C PHE A 144 -15.05 -10.74 6.47
N LEU A 145 -15.65 -11.90 6.26
CA LEU A 145 -16.54 -12.19 5.13
C LEU A 145 -17.94 -11.65 5.42
N ILE A 146 -18.17 -10.39 5.07
CA ILE A 146 -19.47 -9.74 5.22
C ILE A 146 -20.03 -9.47 3.82
N PRO A 147 -21.25 -9.96 3.49
CA PRO A 147 -21.82 -9.78 2.16
C PRO A 147 -22.17 -8.30 1.89
N ILE A 148 -22.11 -7.93 0.61
CA ILE A 148 -22.45 -6.59 0.11
C ILE A 148 -23.83 -6.69 -0.55
N GLU A 149 -24.90 -6.39 0.20
CA GLU A 149 -26.28 -6.67 -0.20
C GLU A 149 -27.26 -5.51 0.04
N LYS A 150 -26.90 -4.59 0.94
CA LYS A 150 -27.84 -3.57 1.42
C LYS A 150 -27.44 -2.18 0.96
N ALA A 151 -28.25 -1.61 0.06
CA ALA A 151 -28.09 -0.21 -0.32
C ALA A 151 -28.22 0.75 0.91
N PRO A 152 -27.56 1.90 0.90
CA PRO A 152 -26.65 2.36 -0.15
C PRO A 152 -25.32 1.61 -0.20
N PHE A 153 -24.76 1.52 -1.42
CA PHE A 153 -23.45 0.97 -1.68
C PHE A 153 -22.43 2.09 -1.78
N HIS A 154 -21.23 1.84 -1.28
CA HIS A 154 -20.17 2.83 -1.15
C HIS A 154 -18.87 2.39 -1.81
N ALA A 155 -18.09 3.36 -2.26
CA ALA A 155 -16.75 3.11 -2.77
C ALA A 155 -15.74 4.12 -2.23
N ILE A 156 -14.59 3.59 -1.74
CA ILE A 156 -13.41 4.36 -1.37
C ILE A 156 -12.31 4.06 -2.37
N ARG A 157 -11.75 5.10 -2.99
CA ARG A 157 -10.57 4.97 -3.84
C ARG A 157 -9.34 4.64 -2.99
N LEU A 158 -8.81 3.44 -3.15
CA LEU A 158 -7.58 3.05 -2.49
C LEU A 158 -6.39 3.74 -3.15
N ARG A 159 -5.58 4.42 -2.34
CA ARG A 159 -4.38 5.14 -2.75
C ARG A 159 -3.22 4.75 -1.88
N TYR A 160 -2.03 4.84 -2.41
CA TYR A 160 -0.82 4.67 -1.62
C TYR A 160 0.10 5.89 -1.74
N VAL A 161 0.90 6.08 -0.73
CA VAL A 161 2.08 6.94 -0.76
C VAL A 161 3.32 6.06 -0.90
N TRP A 162 4.38 6.58 -1.49
CA TRP A 162 5.61 5.83 -1.64
C TRP A 162 6.81 6.59 -1.06
N MET A 163 7.78 5.82 -0.58
CA MET A 163 9.05 6.31 -0.05
C MET A 163 10.19 5.54 -0.72
N SER A 164 11.23 6.23 -1.13
CA SER A 164 12.44 5.59 -1.65
C SER A 164 13.23 4.93 -0.52
N ASN A 165 13.79 3.77 -0.78
CA ASN A 165 14.56 2.97 0.17
C ASN A 165 16.07 2.93 -0.14
N GLY A 166 16.49 3.40 -1.31
CA GLY A 166 17.89 3.36 -1.76
C GLY A 166 18.80 4.33 -1.01
N GLY A 167 20.05 3.93 -0.87
CA GLY A 167 21.10 4.72 -0.24
C GLY A 167 22.48 4.12 -0.40
N ALA A 168 23.48 4.72 0.23
CA ALA A 168 24.84 4.19 0.23
C ALA A 168 24.92 2.85 0.97
N HIS A 169 25.70 1.92 0.42
CA HIS A 169 26.11 0.72 1.12
C HIS A 169 27.05 1.09 2.25
N ILE A 170 26.78 0.63 3.45
CA ILE A 170 27.58 0.95 4.65
C ILE A 170 27.94 -0.33 5.40
N ASP A 171 29.04 -0.28 6.14
CA ASP A 171 29.37 -1.29 7.16
C ASP A 171 28.66 -1.00 8.51
N PRO A 172 28.80 -1.88 9.50
CA PRO A 172 28.20 -1.67 10.83
C PRO A 172 28.68 -0.41 11.56
N GLU A 173 29.85 0.11 11.21
CA GLU A 173 30.45 1.32 11.75
C GLU A 173 30.07 2.58 10.95
N ALA A 174 29.11 2.46 10.01
CA ALA A 174 28.57 3.51 9.16
C ALA A 174 29.57 4.07 8.13
N HIS A 175 30.69 3.40 7.87
CA HIS A 175 31.56 3.77 6.74
C HIS A 175 30.88 3.44 5.42
N VAL A 176 30.97 4.35 4.46
CA VAL A 176 30.48 4.13 3.10
C VAL A 176 31.45 3.23 2.34
N LEU A 177 30.89 2.22 1.64
CA LEU A 177 31.65 1.25 0.86
C LEU A 177 31.65 1.60 -0.62
N ASP A 178 32.73 1.24 -1.33
CA ASP A 178 32.78 1.23 -2.80
C ASP A 178 32.16 -0.07 -3.36
N PRO A 179 31.98 -0.22 -4.69
CA PRO A 179 31.44 -1.44 -5.29
C PRO A 179 32.27 -2.71 -5.07
N ASP A 180 33.53 -2.59 -4.69
CA ASP A 180 34.43 -3.70 -4.37
C ASP A 180 34.36 -4.06 -2.86
N GLY A 181 33.57 -3.32 -2.07
CA GLY A 181 33.38 -3.52 -0.64
C GLY A 181 34.47 -2.89 0.24
N ASN A 182 35.30 -2.02 -0.31
CA ASN A 182 36.31 -1.32 0.49
C ASN A 182 35.73 -0.04 1.08
N VAL A 183 36.21 0.33 2.27
CA VAL A 183 35.82 1.58 2.93
C VAL A 183 36.34 2.79 2.14
N ILE A 184 35.46 3.74 1.85
CA ILE A 184 35.84 5.06 1.36
C ILE A 184 36.25 5.92 2.57
N GLU A 185 37.56 6.14 2.71
CA GLU A 185 38.13 6.80 3.87
C GLU A 185 37.52 8.20 4.10
N GLY A 186 37.07 8.47 5.34
CA GLY A 186 36.49 9.73 5.73
C GLY A 186 35.04 9.97 5.27
N LEU A 187 34.41 8.99 4.62
CA LEU A 187 33.02 9.09 4.17
C LEU A 187 32.12 8.18 5.01
N PHE A 188 31.11 8.80 5.64
CA PHE A 188 30.12 8.12 6.48
C PHE A 188 28.72 8.42 6.02
N ALA A 189 27.78 7.47 6.21
CA ALA A 189 26.37 7.68 5.96
C ALA A 189 25.51 6.99 7.00
N ALA A 190 24.38 7.65 7.36
CA ALA A 190 23.43 7.10 8.30
C ALA A 190 22.00 7.55 7.96
N GLY A 191 21.00 6.87 8.53
CA GLY A 191 19.61 7.22 8.34
C GLY A 191 19.12 7.03 6.91
N ALA A 192 18.34 7.98 6.41
CA ALA A 192 17.71 7.88 5.08
C ALA A 192 18.70 7.92 3.89
N CYS A 193 19.96 8.30 4.12
CA CYS A 193 21.01 8.30 3.10
C CYS A 193 21.74 6.96 2.97
N ALA A 194 21.62 6.09 4.00
CA ALA A 194 22.21 4.76 4.02
C ALA A 194 21.18 3.70 3.67
N ASN A 195 21.64 2.57 3.13
CA ASN A 195 20.83 1.39 2.88
C ASN A 195 21.52 0.15 3.48
N GLY A 196 20.76 -0.85 3.81
CA GLY A 196 21.24 -2.11 4.40
C GLY A 196 20.22 -2.72 5.36
N HIS A 197 19.22 -1.96 5.74
CA HIS A 197 18.19 -2.35 6.71
C HIS A 197 16.76 -2.30 6.15
N LYS A 198 16.58 -1.84 4.93
CA LYS A 198 15.28 -1.76 4.26
C LYS A 198 15.21 -2.79 3.14
N SER A 199 14.07 -3.43 3.01
CA SER A 199 13.77 -4.30 1.89
C SER A 199 12.64 -3.73 1.05
N ASN A 200 12.60 -4.13 -0.21
CA ASN A 200 11.76 -3.64 -1.29
C ASN A 200 10.26 -3.43 -0.96
N MET A 201 9.72 -4.08 0.03
CA MET A 201 8.28 -4.06 0.31
C MET A 201 7.93 -3.74 1.76
N PHE A 202 8.94 -3.56 2.60
CA PHE A 202 8.71 -3.51 4.03
C PHE A 202 9.44 -2.33 4.67
N TYR A 203 8.68 -1.47 5.35
CA TYR A 203 9.21 -0.45 6.24
C TYR A 203 9.21 -1.00 7.66
N PRO A 204 10.37 -1.29 8.26
CA PRO A 204 10.45 -2.02 9.52
C PRO A 204 9.98 -1.22 10.74
N GLY A 205 9.55 0.02 10.55
CA GLY A 205 8.94 0.82 11.60
C GLY A 205 9.39 2.27 11.62
N THR A 206 8.52 3.13 12.16
CA THR A 206 8.80 4.55 12.33
C THR A 206 9.97 4.74 13.29
N GLY A 207 10.96 5.48 12.87
CA GLY A 207 12.11 5.83 13.70
C GLY A 207 13.34 4.94 13.53
N LEU A 208 13.28 3.85 12.75
CA LEU A 208 14.47 3.02 12.49
C LEU A 208 15.58 3.83 11.83
N ASP A 209 15.27 4.66 10.82
CA ASP A 209 16.25 5.54 10.19
C ASP A 209 16.87 6.54 11.17
N MET A 210 16.07 7.04 12.12
CA MET A 210 16.57 7.93 13.18
C MET A 210 17.43 7.17 14.18
N ALA A 211 17.01 5.98 14.60
CA ALA A 211 17.76 5.15 15.53
C ALA A 211 19.13 4.76 14.96
N LEU A 212 19.18 4.32 13.70
CA LEU A 212 20.44 4.00 13.02
C LEU A 212 21.31 5.22 12.70
N GLY A 213 20.75 6.42 12.73
CA GLY A 213 21.49 7.67 12.58
C GLY A 213 22.12 8.20 13.87
N VAL A 214 21.90 7.57 15.03
CA VAL A 214 22.36 8.00 16.36
C VAL A 214 23.37 7.03 16.96
N LEU A 215 23.50 5.82 16.42
CA LEU A 215 24.50 4.83 16.81
C LEU A 215 25.87 5.13 16.20
#